data_e3abf746f243de54e6668bde41a8cf37
#
_entry.id   e3abf746f243de54e6668bde41a8cf37
#
_cell.length_a   1.000
_cell.length_b   1.000
_cell.length_c   1.000
_cell.angle_alpha   90.00
_cell.angle_beta   90.00
_cell.angle_gamma   90.00
#
_symmetry.space_group_name_H-M   'P 1'
#
loop_
_entity.id
_entity.type
_entity.pdbx_description
1 polymer ?
#
loop_
_entity_poly.entity_id
_entity_poly.type
_entity_poly.pdbx_seq_one_letter_code
_entity_poly.pdbx_strand_id
1 'polypeptide(L)'
;MIVVRIVLSAVLALAAVAAHAQSYPAKPIRLVAPFPAGGPTDTTARVAARALQARLGQPVVVENQGGAGGTIGARAVANAAPDGYTLMMIAVANTFGTQPVLYKLDFDPLKAFTPVATVVTDKQMMVANPSLPVKSASELVAYAKANPGKLNYGAAIGIGPHFLMELFKIKSGARIQHVPYRGSGPIIADVIGGQIQLMMSGKSVLLPHVQAGKMRAIAVAAGARWPELPDVGTLVEAGYMDAAYDSIFGIVAPAGTPGSVIATLNAAMNEGLKSDEVRASLAKLGIDPRVSTVAEFAALIAEEAPRWAEIVRVTGIKAGE
;
A
#
# COMPACT_ATOMS: atom_id res chain seq x y z
N MET A 1 -51.32 -37.01 20.49
CA MET A 1 -49.86 -37.15 20.62
C MET A 1 -49.10 -36.80 19.32
N ILE A 2 -49.55 -37.20 18.13
CA ILE A 2 -48.86 -36.92 16.83
C ILE A 2 -48.82 -35.43 16.51
N VAL A 3 -49.91 -34.67 16.69
CA VAL A 3 -50.01 -33.23 16.42
C VAL A 3 -49.03 -32.40 17.30
N VAL A 4 -48.89 -32.76 18.58
CA VAL A 4 -47.98 -32.11 19.51
C VAL A 4 -46.51 -32.30 19.09
N ARG A 5 -46.18 -33.50 18.59
CA ARG A 5 -44.81 -33.77 18.09
C ARG A 5 -44.51 -33.00 16.80
N ILE A 6 -45.47 -32.83 15.89
CA ILE A 6 -45.30 -32.07 14.66
C ILE A 6 -45.09 -30.56 14.98
N VAL A 7 -45.90 -30.05 15.89
CA VAL A 7 -45.76 -28.63 16.31
C VAL A 7 -44.40 -28.37 17.01
N LEU A 8 -43.99 -29.31 17.89
CA LEU A 8 -42.69 -29.20 18.57
C LEU A 8 -41.52 -29.29 17.59
N SER A 9 -41.57 -30.16 16.57
CA SER A 9 -40.55 -30.26 15.52
C SER A 9 -40.51 -29.01 14.64
N ALA A 10 -41.66 -28.41 14.31
CA ALA A 10 -41.74 -27.18 13.55
C ALA A 10 -41.18 -25.97 14.33
N VAL A 11 -41.43 -25.88 15.63
CA VAL A 11 -40.87 -24.83 16.50
C VAL A 11 -39.35 -24.98 16.67
N LEU A 12 -38.84 -26.23 16.82
CA LEU A 12 -37.41 -26.48 16.85
C LEU A 12 -36.72 -26.15 15.51
N ALA A 13 -37.39 -26.45 14.39
CA ALA A 13 -36.85 -26.11 13.06
C ALA A 13 -36.82 -24.58 12.83
N LEU A 14 -37.87 -23.86 13.25
CA LEU A 14 -37.84 -22.38 13.22
C LEU A 14 -36.79 -21.77 14.15
N ALA A 15 -36.59 -22.30 15.35
CA ALA A 15 -35.57 -21.86 16.28
C ALA A 15 -34.14 -22.11 15.73
N ALA A 16 -33.90 -23.20 15.01
CA ALA A 16 -32.64 -23.51 14.36
C ALA A 16 -32.29 -22.53 13.22
N VAL A 17 -33.29 -22.03 12.49
CA VAL A 17 -33.12 -21.03 11.42
C VAL A 17 -32.82 -19.62 12.01
N ALA A 18 -33.34 -19.28 13.17
CA ALA A 18 -33.07 -18.01 13.85
C ALA A 18 -31.66 -17.94 14.48
N ALA A 19 -31.04 -19.09 14.77
CA ALA A 19 -29.73 -19.15 15.43
C ALA A 19 -28.53 -18.78 14.51
N HIS A 20 -28.71 -18.55 13.20
CA HIS A 20 -27.62 -18.37 12.24
C HIS A 20 -27.43 -16.95 11.72
N ALA A 21 -28.16 -15.99 12.24
CA ALA A 21 -27.90 -14.58 11.91
C ALA A 21 -26.96 -13.93 12.95
N GLN A 22 -25.78 -14.51 13.20
CA GLN A 22 -24.75 -13.75 13.90
C GLN A 22 -24.41 -12.54 13.02
N SER A 23 -24.70 -11.34 13.54
CA SER A 23 -24.37 -10.10 12.84
C SER A 23 -22.86 -10.03 12.62
N TYR A 24 -22.44 -9.97 11.34
CA TYR A 24 -21.03 -9.76 11.02
C TYR A 24 -20.64 -8.29 11.28
N PRO A 25 -19.50 -8.04 11.91
CA PRO A 25 -18.58 -8.98 12.56
C PRO A 25 -18.95 -9.27 14.04
N ALA A 26 -18.77 -10.52 14.48
CA ALA A 26 -19.00 -10.96 15.87
C ALA A 26 -17.69 -11.21 16.67
N LYS A 27 -16.53 -11.11 16.02
CA LYS A 27 -15.19 -11.33 16.60
C LYS A 27 -14.17 -10.37 15.97
N PRO A 28 -12.98 -10.20 16.53
CA PRO A 28 -11.92 -9.35 15.96
C PRO A 28 -11.58 -9.73 14.51
N ILE A 29 -11.28 -8.70 13.71
CA ILE A 29 -10.84 -8.81 12.33
C ILE A 29 -9.32 -8.67 12.29
N ARG A 30 -8.65 -9.52 11.56
CA ARG A 30 -7.21 -9.49 11.29
C ARG A 30 -6.97 -8.78 9.97
N LEU A 31 -6.18 -7.69 9.98
CA LEU A 31 -5.75 -6.96 8.79
C LEU A 31 -4.26 -7.17 8.58
N VAL A 32 -3.90 -8.01 7.61
CA VAL A 32 -2.51 -8.31 7.27
C VAL A 32 -1.91 -7.15 6.48
N ALA A 33 -0.81 -6.60 6.96
CA ALA A 33 0.07 -5.68 6.24
C ALA A 33 1.28 -6.48 5.73
N PRO A 34 1.45 -6.71 4.42
CA PRO A 34 2.46 -7.63 3.89
C PRO A 34 3.87 -7.03 3.83
N PHE A 35 4.17 -6.07 4.70
CA PHE A 35 5.48 -5.41 4.84
C PHE A 35 5.82 -5.13 6.31
N PRO A 36 7.10 -4.91 6.65
CA PRO A 36 7.51 -4.48 7.99
C PRO A 36 6.81 -3.19 8.44
N ALA A 37 6.71 -3.01 9.75
CA ALA A 37 6.15 -1.81 10.36
C ALA A 37 6.91 -0.54 9.94
N GLY A 38 6.24 0.62 9.99
CA GLY A 38 6.79 1.93 9.70
C GLY A 38 6.85 2.31 8.22
N GLY A 39 6.40 1.42 7.31
CA GLY A 39 6.24 1.75 5.88
C GLY A 39 4.83 2.25 5.55
N PRO A 40 4.60 2.74 4.29
CA PRO A 40 3.30 3.26 3.87
C PRO A 40 2.15 2.25 4.04
N THR A 41 2.40 0.97 3.75
CA THR A 41 1.39 -0.10 3.90
C THR A 41 0.97 -0.26 5.36
N ASP A 42 1.91 -0.27 6.32
CA ASP A 42 1.63 -0.36 7.74
C ASP A 42 0.89 0.90 8.25
N THR A 43 1.38 2.08 7.87
CA THR A 43 0.77 3.36 8.25
C THR A 43 -0.69 3.42 7.76
N THR A 44 -0.94 3.06 6.51
CA THR A 44 -2.29 3.03 5.93
C THR A 44 -3.16 1.96 6.58
N ALA A 45 -2.61 0.76 6.85
CA ALA A 45 -3.33 -0.32 7.53
C ALA A 45 -3.81 0.11 8.93
N ARG A 46 -3.00 0.84 9.69
CA ARG A 46 -3.38 1.35 11.02
C ARG A 46 -4.47 2.42 10.94
N VAL A 47 -4.46 3.26 9.92
CA VAL A 47 -5.56 4.22 9.68
C VAL A 47 -6.85 3.47 9.32
N ALA A 48 -6.77 2.50 8.40
CA ALA A 48 -7.91 1.69 7.99
C ALA A 48 -8.48 0.86 9.15
N ALA A 49 -7.61 0.28 9.98
CA ALA A 49 -8.03 -0.47 11.16
C ALA A 49 -8.87 0.38 12.13
N ARG A 50 -8.42 1.61 12.43
CA ARG A 50 -9.19 2.55 13.26
C ARG A 50 -10.53 2.92 12.62
N ALA A 51 -10.54 3.20 11.33
CA ALA A 51 -11.74 3.55 10.58
C ALA A 51 -12.77 2.42 10.60
N LEU A 52 -12.34 1.18 10.34
CA LEU A 52 -13.20 -0.01 10.40
C LEU A 52 -13.68 -0.30 11.83
N GLN A 53 -12.79 -0.28 12.82
CA GLN A 53 -13.14 -0.56 14.22
C GLN A 53 -14.21 0.39 14.73
N ALA A 54 -14.10 1.69 14.43
CA ALA A 54 -15.07 2.69 14.84
C ALA A 54 -16.48 2.44 14.27
N ARG A 55 -16.59 1.80 13.11
CA ARG A 55 -17.87 1.54 12.44
C ARG A 55 -18.43 0.15 12.69
N LEU A 56 -17.55 -0.84 12.85
CA LEU A 56 -17.95 -2.22 13.03
C LEU A 56 -18.12 -2.62 14.50
N GLY A 57 -17.63 -1.81 15.46
CA GLY A 57 -17.70 -2.14 16.87
C GLY A 57 -16.83 -3.33 17.32
N GLN A 58 -15.99 -3.87 16.42
CA GLN A 58 -15.09 -4.98 16.71
C GLN A 58 -13.64 -4.55 16.50
N PRO A 59 -12.70 -5.06 17.29
CA PRO A 59 -11.28 -4.77 17.10
C PRO A 59 -10.80 -5.16 15.70
N VAL A 60 -9.99 -4.30 15.07
CA VAL A 60 -9.28 -4.61 13.83
C VAL A 60 -7.78 -4.58 14.11
N VAL A 61 -7.16 -5.76 14.10
CA VAL A 61 -5.77 -5.96 14.50
C VAL A 61 -4.87 -6.00 13.28
N VAL A 62 -3.90 -5.08 13.22
CA VAL A 62 -2.91 -5.04 12.13
C VAL A 62 -1.77 -6.00 12.45
N GLU A 63 -1.49 -6.92 11.52
CA GLU A 63 -0.38 -7.87 11.60
C GLU A 63 0.60 -7.65 10.45
N ASN A 64 1.86 -7.37 10.75
CA ASN A 64 2.90 -7.20 9.76
C ASN A 64 3.50 -8.56 9.37
N GLN A 65 3.20 -9.03 8.14
CA GLN A 65 3.73 -10.29 7.57
C GLN A 65 4.55 -10.01 6.32
N GLY A 66 5.74 -9.45 6.51
CA GLY A 66 6.64 -9.09 5.41
C GLY A 66 7.45 -10.28 4.88
N GLY A 67 8.03 -10.08 3.70
CA GLY A 67 8.97 -11.00 3.05
C GLY A 67 8.65 -11.23 1.58
N ALA A 68 9.69 -11.50 0.78
CA ALA A 68 9.61 -11.75 -0.67
C ALA A 68 8.72 -10.73 -1.41
N GLY A 69 8.99 -9.43 -1.23
CA GLY A 69 8.19 -8.37 -1.86
C GLY A 69 6.73 -8.32 -1.43
N GLY A 70 6.35 -8.92 -0.27
CA GLY A 70 4.98 -9.00 0.23
C GLY A 70 4.23 -10.27 -0.13
N THR A 71 4.83 -11.18 -0.90
CA THR A 71 4.17 -12.42 -1.37
C THR A 71 3.85 -13.38 -0.21
N ILE A 72 4.63 -13.36 0.89
CA ILE A 72 4.37 -14.20 2.07
C ILE A 72 3.03 -13.82 2.72
N GLY A 73 2.80 -12.54 2.99
CA GLY A 73 1.54 -12.06 3.55
C GLY A 73 0.37 -12.27 2.58
N ALA A 74 0.59 -12.02 1.28
CA ALA A 74 -0.42 -12.24 0.25
C ALA A 74 -0.87 -13.71 0.19
N ARG A 75 0.07 -14.67 0.22
CA ARG A 75 -0.22 -16.10 0.26
C ARG A 75 -1.00 -16.49 1.52
N ALA A 76 -0.60 -15.96 2.68
CA ALA A 76 -1.29 -16.25 3.94
C ALA A 76 -2.76 -15.83 3.89
N VAL A 77 -3.07 -14.69 3.25
CA VAL A 77 -4.46 -14.23 3.10
C VAL A 77 -5.19 -14.97 1.98
N ALA A 78 -4.54 -15.27 0.85
CA ALA A 78 -5.14 -16.05 -0.23
C ALA A 78 -5.64 -17.44 0.23
N ASN A 79 -4.94 -18.02 1.21
CA ASN A 79 -5.29 -19.33 1.80
C ASN A 79 -6.17 -19.24 3.06
N ALA A 80 -6.56 -18.03 3.49
CA ALA A 80 -7.41 -17.87 4.66
C ALA A 80 -8.89 -18.19 4.35
N ALA A 81 -9.65 -18.47 5.41
CA ALA A 81 -11.09 -18.69 5.28
C ALA A 81 -11.77 -17.44 4.68
N PRO A 82 -12.67 -17.59 3.69
CA PRO A 82 -13.36 -16.47 3.05
C PRO A 82 -14.58 -16.02 3.87
N ASP A 83 -14.35 -15.73 5.16
CA ASP A 83 -15.40 -15.38 6.13
C ASP A 83 -15.39 -13.88 6.51
N GLY A 84 -14.45 -13.09 5.93
CA GLY A 84 -14.30 -11.66 6.18
C GLY A 84 -13.49 -11.32 7.44
N TYR A 85 -13.00 -12.28 8.21
CA TYR A 85 -12.20 -12.01 9.42
C TYR A 85 -10.69 -11.97 9.18
N THR A 86 -10.26 -12.30 7.97
CA THR A 86 -8.88 -12.07 7.52
C THR A 86 -8.91 -11.22 6.26
N LEU A 87 -8.30 -10.04 6.35
CA LEU A 87 -8.21 -9.06 5.27
C LEU A 87 -6.74 -8.74 5.00
N MET A 88 -6.44 -8.16 3.85
CA MET A 88 -5.10 -7.67 3.55
C MET A 88 -5.13 -6.21 3.11
N MET A 89 -4.22 -5.41 3.67
CA MET A 89 -3.87 -4.10 3.12
C MET A 89 -2.92 -4.29 1.95
N ILE A 90 -3.28 -3.78 0.79
CA ILE A 90 -2.47 -3.88 -0.42
C ILE A 90 -2.01 -2.51 -0.92
N ALA A 91 -0.88 -2.50 -1.62
CA ALA A 91 -0.59 -1.50 -2.64
C ALA A 91 -0.93 -2.15 -4.00
N VAL A 92 -1.83 -1.55 -4.77
CA VAL A 92 -2.35 -2.12 -6.03
C VAL A 92 -1.22 -2.48 -6.99
N ALA A 93 -0.29 -1.54 -7.18
CA ALA A 93 0.90 -1.73 -8.00
C ALA A 93 1.67 -3.01 -7.67
N ASN A 94 1.87 -3.28 -6.37
CA ASN A 94 2.64 -4.45 -5.94
C ASN A 94 1.87 -5.74 -6.13
N THR A 95 0.70 -5.83 -5.51
CA THR A 95 -0.03 -7.09 -5.40
C THR A 95 -0.53 -7.59 -6.75
N PHE A 96 -0.98 -6.69 -7.62
CA PHE A 96 -1.59 -7.06 -8.90
C PHE A 96 -0.69 -6.79 -10.10
N GLY A 97 0.27 -5.86 -10.00
CA GLY A 97 1.14 -5.48 -11.10
C GLY A 97 2.53 -6.13 -11.06
N THR A 98 3.30 -5.88 -10.01
CA THR A 98 4.72 -6.27 -10.00
C THR A 98 4.97 -7.68 -9.48
N GLN A 99 4.27 -8.12 -8.42
CA GLN A 99 4.45 -9.45 -7.84
C GLN A 99 4.23 -10.59 -8.85
N PRO A 100 3.15 -10.60 -9.67
CA PRO A 100 2.92 -11.71 -10.63
C PRO A 100 4.01 -11.83 -11.69
N VAL A 101 4.71 -10.74 -12.00
CA VAL A 101 5.79 -10.72 -13.01
C VAL A 101 7.12 -11.11 -12.39
N LEU A 102 7.39 -10.67 -11.14
CA LEU A 102 8.68 -10.88 -10.49
C LEU A 102 8.82 -12.23 -9.80
N TYR A 103 7.73 -12.73 -9.22
CA TYR A 103 7.77 -13.91 -8.36
C TYR A 103 6.97 -15.05 -8.97
N LYS A 104 7.47 -16.27 -8.82
CA LYS A 104 6.67 -17.46 -9.13
C LYS A 104 5.65 -17.65 -8.01
N LEU A 105 4.43 -17.15 -8.23
CA LEU A 105 3.32 -17.33 -7.32
C LEU A 105 2.64 -18.68 -7.58
N ASP A 106 2.15 -19.31 -6.52
CA ASP A 106 1.31 -20.52 -6.57
C ASP A 106 -0.20 -20.18 -6.64
N PHE A 107 -0.52 -18.89 -6.76
CA PHE A 107 -1.88 -18.37 -6.94
C PHE A 107 -1.87 -17.18 -7.92
N ASP A 108 -3.02 -16.93 -8.55
CA ASP A 108 -3.26 -15.74 -9.37
C ASP A 108 -3.89 -14.65 -8.47
N PRO A 109 -3.22 -13.52 -8.21
CA PRO A 109 -3.77 -12.48 -7.33
C PRO A 109 -5.14 -11.94 -7.79
N LEU A 110 -5.39 -11.84 -9.11
CA LEU A 110 -6.66 -11.37 -9.65
C LEU A 110 -7.82 -12.33 -9.37
N LYS A 111 -7.52 -13.61 -9.11
CA LYS A 111 -8.51 -14.64 -8.77
C LYS A 111 -8.55 -14.96 -7.28
N ALA A 112 -7.45 -14.75 -6.57
CA ALA A 112 -7.31 -15.11 -5.16
C ALA A 112 -7.93 -14.08 -4.21
N PHE A 113 -8.16 -12.85 -4.67
CA PHE A 113 -8.68 -11.77 -3.84
C PHE A 113 -9.96 -11.15 -4.37
N THR A 114 -10.84 -10.80 -3.44
CA THR A 114 -12.03 -9.97 -3.68
C THR A 114 -11.73 -8.54 -3.21
N PRO A 115 -11.84 -7.51 -4.07
CA PRO A 115 -11.71 -6.12 -3.67
C PRO A 115 -12.76 -5.74 -2.62
N VAL A 116 -12.35 -4.96 -1.60
CA VAL A 116 -13.25 -4.45 -0.57
C VAL A 116 -13.44 -2.94 -0.73
N ALA A 117 -12.39 -2.17 -0.59
CA ALA A 117 -12.41 -0.71 -0.71
C ALA A 117 -11.01 -0.15 -0.97
N THR A 118 -10.93 0.98 -1.67
CA THR A 118 -9.75 1.84 -1.60
C THR A 118 -9.69 2.53 -0.23
N VAL A 119 -8.49 2.92 0.20
CA VAL A 119 -8.29 3.63 1.47
C VAL A 119 -7.69 5.00 1.23
N VAL A 120 -6.54 5.06 0.56
CA VAL A 120 -5.83 6.30 0.25
C VAL A 120 -5.10 6.22 -1.09
N THR A 121 -4.80 7.39 -1.63
CA THR A 121 -3.77 7.56 -2.66
C THR A 121 -2.57 8.25 -2.00
N ASP A 122 -1.42 7.62 -2.02
CA ASP A 122 -0.18 8.12 -1.43
C ASP A 122 0.81 8.52 -2.53
N LYS A 123 1.05 9.80 -2.67
CA LYS A 123 1.97 10.37 -3.66
C LYS A 123 3.40 10.04 -3.29
N GLN A 124 4.28 9.90 -4.30
CA GLN A 124 5.66 9.48 -4.09
C GLN A 124 6.62 10.68 -4.10
N MET A 125 7.64 10.65 -3.23
CA MET A 125 8.73 11.61 -3.24
C MET A 125 10.09 10.94 -3.12
N MET A 126 11.09 11.55 -3.73
CA MET A 126 12.51 11.24 -3.56
C MET A 126 13.09 12.14 -2.48
N VAL A 127 13.77 11.54 -1.51
CA VAL A 127 14.47 12.28 -0.44
C VAL A 127 15.93 11.87 -0.37
N ALA A 128 16.74 12.77 0.19
CA ALA A 128 18.14 12.53 0.48
C ALA A 128 18.46 12.78 1.96
N ASN A 129 19.56 12.17 2.44
CA ASN A 129 20.19 12.62 3.67
C ASN A 129 20.63 14.10 3.54
N PRO A 130 20.41 14.97 4.53
CA PRO A 130 20.74 16.39 4.45
C PRO A 130 22.23 16.69 4.23
N SER A 131 23.14 15.76 4.55
CA SER A 131 24.59 15.92 4.31
C SER A 131 24.96 15.85 2.82
N LEU A 132 24.09 15.26 1.97
CA LEU A 132 24.33 15.25 0.53
C LEU A 132 24.13 16.67 -0.03
N PRO A 133 25.11 17.26 -0.75
CA PRO A 133 25.06 18.66 -1.18
C PRO A 133 24.23 18.86 -2.47
N VAL A 134 23.00 18.33 -2.47
CA VAL A 134 22.05 18.46 -3.61
C VAL A 134 20.67 18.87 -3.09
N LYS A 135 19.94 19.67 -3.88
CA LYS A 135 18.63 20.22 -3.51
C LYS A 135 17.53 19.93 -4.54
N SER A 136 17.90 19.36 -5.68
CA SER A 136 16.98 19.07 -6.78
C SER A 136 17.35 17.79 -7.52
N ALA A 137 16.43 17.25 -8.33
CA ALA A 137 16.70 16.10 -9.19
C ALA A 137 17.84 16.39 -10.19
N SER A 138 17.89 17.58 -10.75
CA SER A 138 18.96 17.97 -11.71
C SER A 138 20.33 18.04 -11.03
N GLU A 139 20.41 18.63 -9.83
CA GLU A 139 21.66 18.64 -9.05
C GLU A 139 22.08 17.22 -8.64
N LEU A 140 21.12 16.36 -8.26
CA LEU A 140 21.38 14.95 -7.95
C LEU A 140 21.98 14.22 -9.17
N VAL A 141 21.43 14.41 -10.36
CA VAL A 141 21.95 13.83 -11.59
C VAL A 141 23.36 14.31 -11.89
N ALA A 142 23.61 15.62 -11.78
CA ALA A 142 24.94 16.21 -11.98
C ALA A 142 25.94 15.63 -10.97
N TYR A 143 25.55 15.56 -9.70
CA TYR A 143 26.40 15.00 -8.64
C TYR A 143 26.70 13.51 -8.87
N ALA A 144 25.68 12.71 -9.24
CA ALA A 144 25.85 11.28 -9.50
C ALA A 144 26.80 11.01 -10.68
N LYS A 145 26.75 11.86 -11.72
CA LYS A 145 27.65 11.77 -12.89
C LYS A 145 29.09 12.17 -12.53
N ALA A 146 29.26 13.18 -11.69
CA ALA A 146 30.57 13.64 -11.22
C ALA A 146 31.20 12.71 -10.17
N ASN A 147 30.40 11.90 -9.46
CA ASN A 147 30.82 11.03 -8.36
C ASN A 147 30.32 9.58 -8.56
N PRO A 148 30.78 8.86 -9.60
CA PRO A 148 30.31 7.52 -9.88
C PRO A 148 30.58 6.56 -8.71
N GLY A 149 29.58 5.75 -8.34
CA GLY A 149 29.69 4.78 -7.25
C GLY A 149 29.59 5.35 -5.83
N LYS A 150 29.37 6.65 -5.66
CA LYS A 150 29.25 7.30 -4.34
C LYS A 150 27.83 7.33 -3.80
N LEU A 151 26.83 7.12 -4.65
CA LEU A 151 25.43 7.21 -4.24
C LEU A 151 24.78 5.84 -4.20
N ASN A 152 24.10 5.60 -3.09
CA ASN A 152 23.25 4.43 -2.89
C ASN A 152 21.81 4.88 -2.59
N TYR A 153 20.83 4.14 -3.06
CA TYR A 153 19.45 4.28 -2.65
C TYR A 153 18.92 2.97 -2.07
N GLY A 154 18.07 3.08 -1.03
CA GLY A 154 17.41 1.93 -0.44
C GLY A 154 16.03 1.71 -1.04
N ALA A 155 15.71 0.46 -1.37
CA ALA A 155 14.36 0.04 -1.71
C ALA A 155 14.14 -1.44 -1.38
N ALA A 156 12.89 -1.81 -1.11
CA ALA A 156 12.53 -3.22 -1.15
C ALA A 156 12.39 -3.66 -2.61
N ILE A 157 12.87 -4.85 -2.94
CA ILE A 157 12.83 -5.38 -4.30
C ILE A 157 11.37 -5.53 -4.75
N GLY A 158 11.06 -5.00 -5.93
CA GLY A 158 9.77 -5.23 -6.58
C GLY A 158 8.61 -4.37 -6.09
N ILE A 159 8.86 -3.35 -5.25
CA ILE A 159 7.83 -2.36 -4.88
C ILE A 159 7.84 -1.17 -5.84
N GLY A 160 6.71 -0.44 -5.92
CA GLY A 160 6.58 0.74 -6.77
C GLY A 160 7.76 1.72 -6.67
N PRO A 161 8.16 2.19 -5.47
CA PRO A 161 9.31 3.07 -5.30
C PRO A 161 10.64 2.56 -5.87
N HIS A 162 10.88 1.25 -5.85
CA HIS A 162 12.06 0.64 -6.49
C HIS A 162 12.03 0.90 -8.01
N PHE A 163 10.92 0.58 -8.65
CA PHE A 163 10.76 0.79 -10.09
C PHE A 163 10.85 2.26 -10.48
N LEU A 164 10.31 3.17 -9.67
CA LEU A 164 10.40 4.61 -9.94
C LEU A 164 11.84 5.12 -9.86
N MET A 165 12.65 4.60 -8.92
CA MET A 165 14.07 4.91 -8.87
C MET A 165 14.83 4.36 -10.07
N GLU A 166 14.52 3.14 -10.53
CA GLU A 166 15.16 2.58 -11.72
C GLU A 166 14.74 3.34 -13.00
N LEU A 167 13.46 3.71 -13.15
CA LEU A 167 13.02 4.59 -14.24
C LEU A 167 13.76 5.94 -14.23
N PHE A 168 13.90 6.55 -13.06
CA PHE A 168 14.69 7.78 -12.90
C PHE A 168 16.15 7.58 -13.34
N LYS A 169 16.80 6.48 -12.95
CA LYS A 169 18.17 6.16 -13.37
C LYS A 169 18.28 5.97 -14.87
N ILE A 170 17.35 5.22 -15.48
CA ILE A 170 17.30 5.00 -16.94
C ILE A 170 17.17 6.34 -17.68
N LYS A 171 16.20 7.16 -17.30
CA LYS A 171 15.91 8.45 -17.96
C LYS A 171 17.04 9.49 -17.77
N SER A 172 17.64 9.54 -16.59
CA SER A 172 18.65 10.56 -16.26
C SER A 172 20.08 10.13 -16.61
N GLY A 173 20.33 8.83 -16.76
CA GLY A 173 21.67 8.26 -16.85
C GLY A 173 22.46 8.34 -15.53
N ALA A 174 21.81 8.61 -14.40
CA ALA A 174 22.44 8.69 -13.10
C ALA A 174 22.88 7.31 -12.60
N ARG A 175 24.15 7.20 -12.18
CA ARG A 175 24.72 5.97 -11.61
C ARG A 175 24.53 5.96 -10.10
N ILE A 176 23.42 5.39 -9.64
CA ILE A 176 23.07 5.26 -8.23
C ILE A 176 22.83 3.77 -7.96
N GLN A 177 23.52 3.22 -6.95
CA GLN A 177 23.46 1.80 -6.65
C GLN A 177 22.21 1.47 -5.81
N HIS A 178 21.50 0.39 -6.13
CA HIS A 178 20.43 -0.15 -5.32
C HIS A 178 21.00 -0.92 -4.13
N VAL A 179 20.46 -0.67 -2.94
CA VAL A 179 20.69 -1.47 -1.73
C VAL A 179 19.36 -2.09 -1.31
N PRO A 180 19.26 -3.44 -1.31
CA PRO A 180 18.01 -4.10 -1.02
C PRO A 180 17.65 -4.06 0.47
N TYR A 181 16.39 -3.79 0.76
CA TYR A 181 15.80 -3.78 2.08
C TYR A 181 14.50 -4.60 2.11
N ARG A 182 14.03 -4.91 3.32
CA ARG A 182 12.75 -5.63 3.50
C ARG A 182 11.53 -4.72 3.45
N GLY A 183 11.72 -3.38 3.55
CA GLY A 183 10.64 -2.38 3.54
C GLY A 183 11.13 -1.00 3.92
N SER A 184 10.24 0.02 3.85
CA SER A 184 10.62 1.43 4.00
C SER A 184 11.07 1.82 5.42
N GLY A 185 10.58 1.18 6.48
CA GLY A 185 10.94 1.54 7.85
C GLY A 185 12.45 1.51 8.13
N PRO A 186 13.16 0.40 7.90
CA PRO A 186 14.61 0.33 8.02
C PRO A 186 15.36 1.32 7.11
N ILE A 187 14.87 1.55 5.88
CA ILE A 187 15.48 2.50 4.94
C ILE A 187 15.44 3.92 5.50
N ILE A 188 14.32 4.33 6.09
CA ILE A 188 14.15 5.65 6.71
C ILE A 188 15.22 5.87 7.78
N ALA A 189 15.44 4.89 8.65
CA ALA A 189 16.46 4.97 9.70
C ALA A 189 17.87 5.15 9.12
N ASP A 190 18.20 4.38 8.08
CA ASP A 190 19.52 4.39 7.45
C ASP A 190 19.76 5.67 6.61
N VAL A 191 18.72 6.24 5.98
CA VAL A 191 18.82 7.55 5.30
C VAL A 191 19.04 8.65 6.34
N ILE A 192 18.30 8.65 7.45
CA ILE A 192 18.50 9.64 8.53
C ILE A 192 19.89 9.50 9.13
N GLY A 193 20.35 8.28 9.35
CA GLY A 193 21.68 7.97 9.89
C GLY A 193 22.84 8.19 8.89
N GLY A 194 22.57 8.47 7.62
CA GLY A 194 23.57 8.68 6.56
C GLY A 194 24.22 7.41 6.02
N GLN A 195 23.73 6.21 6.41
CA GLN A 195 24.24 4.93 5.92
C GLN A 195 23.97 4.73 4.42
N ILE A 196 22.82 5.21 3.94
CA ILE A 196 22.48 5.37 2.54
C ILE A 196 22.05 6.80 2.25
N GLN A 197 22.21 7.24 1.00
CA GLN A 197 22.05 8.65 0.64
C GLN A 197 20.63 9.00 0.24
N LEU A 198 19.89 8.05 -0.36
CA LEU A 198 18.65 8.33 -1.06
C LEU A 198 17.60 7.27 -0.78
N MET A 199 16.34 7.66 -0.84
CA MET A 199 15.21 6.77 -1.01
C MET A 199 14.07 7.46 -1.74
N MET A 200 13.16 6.65 -2.30
CA MET A 200 11.85 7.07 -2.74
C MET A 200 10.79 6.31 -1.92
N SER A 201 9.76 7.01 -1.48
CA SER A 201 8.62 6.38 -0.79
C SER A 201 7.41 7.33 -0.76
N GLY A 202 6.32 6.86 -0.15
CA GLY A 202 5.10 7.64 0.00
C GLY A 202 5.29 8.89 0.85
N LYS A 203 4.53 9.93 0.49
CA LYS A 203 4.41 11.18 1.23
C LYS A 203 4.05 10.92 2.69
N SER A 204 3.17 9.92 2.93
CA SER A 204 2.67 9.53 4.25
C SER A 204 3.75 9.24 5.30
N VAL A 205 4.89 8.75 4.86
CA VAL A 205 6.00 8.39 5.78
C VAL A 205 7.19 9.34 5.67
N LEU A 206 7.37 10.04 4.56
CA LEU A 206 8.54 10.89 4.33
C LEU A 206 8.31 12.36 4.71
N LEU A 207 7.10 12.90 4.47
CA LEU A 207 6.81 14.31 4.73
C LEU A 207 7.11 14.75 6.18
N PRO A 208 6.75 13.99 7.22
CA PRO A 208 7.09 14.36 8.59
C PRO A 208 8.60 14.48 8.83
N HIS A 209 9.41 13.62 8.22
CA HIS A 209 10.87 13.67 8.34
C HIS A 209 11.48 14.86 7.58
N VAL A 210 10.90 15.21 6.43
CA VAL A 210 11.30 16.41 5.66
C VAL A 210 10.98 17.68 6.46
N GLN A 211 9.76 17.78 7.00
CA GLN A 211 9.33 18.91 7.84
C GLN A 211 10.18 19.07 9.12
N ALA A 212 10.62 17.95 9.68
CA ALA A 212 11.53 17.92 10.83
C ALA A 212 13.01 18.19 10.47
N GLY A 213 13.34 18.44 9.19
CA GLY A 213 14.71 18.66 8.72
C GLY A 213 15.62 17.42 8.78
N LYS A 214 15.08 16.25 9.07
CA LYS A 214 15.84 14.99 9.14
C LYS A 214 16.16 14.39 7.76
N MET A 215 15.39 14.79 6.74
CA MET A 215 15.59 14.46 5.33
C MET A 215 15.38 15.69 4.48
N ARG A 216 15.99 15.73 3.31
CA ARG A 216 15.75 16.76 2.29
C ARG A 216 14.93 16.18 1.15
N ALA A 217 13.81 16.84 0.81
CA ALA A 217 13.07 16.52 -0.40
C ALA A 217 13.88 16.95 -1.63
N ILE A 218 14.03 16.05 -2.60
CA ILE A 218 14.79 16.25 -3.84
C ILE A 218 13.84 16.45 -5.02
N ALA A 219 12.78 15.66 -5.09
CA ALA A 219 11.74 15.79 -6.10
C ALA A 219 10.48 15.02 -5.69
N VAL A 220 9.35 15.37 -6.28
CA VAL A 220 8.11 14.61 -6.15
C VAL A 220 7.78 13.91 -7.48
N ALA A 221 7.27 12.68 -7.42
CA ALA A 221 6.86 11.91 -8.60
C ALA A 221 5.41 12.23 -8.97
N ALA A 222 5.10 13.52 -9.13
CA ALA A 222 3.76 14.04 -9.35
C ALA A 222 3.70 14.89 -10.62
N GLY A 223 2.48 15.11 -11.14
CA GLY A 223 2.26 15.98 -12.30
C GLY A 223 2.35 17.48 -11.96
N ALA A 224 2.26 17.85 -10.67
CA ALA A 224 2.39 19.21 -10.17
C ALA A 224 3.09 19.21 -8.81
N ARG A 225 3.71 20.34 -8.46
CA ARG A 225 4.32 20.55 -7.12
C ARG A 225 3.27 20.47 -6.03
N TRP A 226 3.72 20.10 -4.83
CA TRP A 226 2.81 19.98 -3.69
C TRP A 226 2.73 21.31 -2.93
N PRO A 227 1.54 21.68 -2.44
CA PRO A 227 1.37 22.89 -1.63
C PRO A 227 2.25 22.91 -0.37
N GLU A 228 2.52 21.73 0.22
CA GLU A 228 3.37 21.61 1.40
C GLU A 228 4.88 21.74 1.10
N LEU A 229 5.27 21.61 -0.17
CA LEU A 229 6.65 21.65 -0.65
C LEU A 229 6.73 22.45 -1.97
N PRO A 230 6.35 23.74 -1.99
CA PRO A 230 6.21 24.52 -3.24
C PRO A 230 7.53 24.72 -3.98
N ASP A 231 8.65 24.68 -3.27
CA ASP A 231 9.99 24.83 -3.83
C ASP A 231 10.58 23.53 -4.38
N VAL A 232 9.95 22.39 -4.12
CA VAL A 232 10.40 21.07 -4.59
C VAL A 232 9.80 20.79 -5.96
N GLY A 233 10.65 20.68 -6.98
CA GLY A 233 10.25 20.37 -8.36
C GLY A 233 9.74 18.94 -8.52
N THR A 234 9.01 18.70 -9.62
CA THR A 234 8.56 17.35 -9.95
C THR A 234 9.57 16.63 -10.85
N LEU A 235 9.57 15.29 -10.82
CA LEU A 235 10.35 14.49 -11.76
C LEU A 235 9.85 14.63 -13.21
N VAL A 236 8.57 15.00 -13.38
CA VAL A 236 7.97 15.31 -14.69
C VAL A 236 8.49 16.64 -15.22
N GLU A 237 8.48 17.72 -14.40
CA GLU A 237 9.06 19.02 -14.78
C GLU A 237 10.55 18.92 -15.14
N ALA A 238 11.28 18.06 -14.46
CA ALA A 238 12.71 17.82 -14.71
C ALA A 238 12.97 16.89 -15.92
N GLY A 239 11.95 16.34 -16.57
CA GLY A 239 12.06 15.43 -17.72
C GLY A 239 12.55 14.03 -17.37
N TYR A 240 12.50 13.62 -16.10
CA TYR A 240 12.95 12.31 -15.64
C TYR A 240 11.83 11.30 -15.45
N MET A 241 10.58 11.70 -15.62
CA MET A 241 9.40 10.83 -15.68
C MET A 241 8.42 11.37 -16.72
N ASP A 242 7.69 10.46 -17.38
CA ASP A 242 6.70 10.82 -18.40
C ASP A 242 5.31 11.14 -17.79
N ALA A 243 5.05 10.64 -16.57
CA ALA A 243 3.78 10.80 -15.87
C ALA A 243 3.96 10.77 -14.35
N ALA A 244 2.92 11.18 -13.64
CA ALA A 244 2.81 10.97 -12.20
C ALA A 244 2.60 9.48 -11.87
N TYR A 245 3.13 9.07 -10.72
CA TYR A 245 2.97 7.72 -10.19
C TYR A 245 2.58 7.78 -8.71
N ASP A 246 1.34 7.45 -8.45
CA ASP A 246 0.78 7.40 -7.10
C ASP A 246 0.67 5.95 -6.64
N SER A 247 0.89 5.70 -5.36
CA SER A 247 0.59 4.41 -4.76
C SER A 247 -0.84 4.39 -4.25
N ILE A 248 -1.66 3.51 -4.79
CA ILE A 248 -3.04 3.32 -4.37
C ILE A 248 -3.07 2.17 -3.37
N PHE A 249 -3.56 2.47 -2.17
CA PHE A 249 -3.75 1.49 -1.11
C PHE A 249 -5.22 1.15 -0.94
N GLY A 250 -5.49 -0.13 -0.73
CA GLY A 250 -6.83 -0.64 -0.51
C GLY A 250 -6.84 -1.93 0.29
N ILE A 251 -8.03 -2.37 0.63
CA ILE A 251 -8.28 -3.62 1.36
C ILE A 251 -8.86 -4.63 0.42
N VAL A 252 -8.33 -5.86 0.51
CA VAL A 252 -8.90 -7.04 -0.16
C VAL A 252 -9.20 -8.13 0.86
N ALA A 253 -10.14 -8.99 0.51
CA ALA A 253 -10.49 -10.22 1.24
C ALA A 253 -10.13 -11.45 0.41
N PRO A 254 -10.05 -12.66 0.98
CA PRO A 254 -9.94 -13.91 0.22
C PRO A 254 -11.07 -14.05 -0.79
N ALA A 255 -10.79 -14.64 -1.93
CA ALA A 255 -11.82 -14.96 -2.93
C ALA A 255 -12.92 -15.86 -2.34
N GLY A 256 -14.17 -15.62 -2.72
CA GLY A 256 -15.31 -16.34 -2.18
C GLY A 256 -15.88 -15.78 -0.88
N THR A 257 -15.33 -14.69 -0.35
CA THR A 257 -15.94 -13.97 0.79
C THR A 257 -17.36 -13.51 0.40
N PRO A 258 -18.40 -13.79 1.24
CA PRO A 258 -19.77 -13.48 0.90
C PRO A 258 -20.00 -12.01 0.54
N GLY A 259 -20.79 -11.73 -0.48
CA GLY A 259 -21.06 -10.37 -0.96
C GLY A 259 -21.66 -9.45 0.10
N SER A 260 -22.46 -9.96 1.03
CA SER A 260 -22.98 -9.21 2.17
C SER A 260 -21.89 -8.75 3.13
N VAL A 261 -20.87 -9.59 3.36
CA VAL A 261 -19.69 -9.25 4.18
C VAL A 261 -18.85 -8.18 3.48
N ILE A 262 -18.60 -8.35 2.19
CA ILE A 262 -17.88 -7.34 1.38
C ILE A 262 -18.61 -5.98 1.40
N ALA A 263 -19.94 -5.98 1.22
CA ALA A 263 -20.75 -4.76 1.27
C ALA A 263 -20.68 -4.08 2.64
N THR A 264 -20.74 -4.84 3.74
CA THR A 264 -20.60 -4.33 5.11
C THR A 264 -19.23 -3.70 5.33
N LEU A 265 -18.16 -4.37 4.91
CA LEU A 265 -16.79 -3.86 5.02
C LEU A 265 -16.57 -2.60 4.17
N ASN A 266 -17.08 -2.59 2.92
CA ASN A 266 -16.98 -1.43 2.03
C ASN A 266 -17.71 -0.21 2.62
N ALA A 267 -18.96 -0.39 3.08
CA ALA A 267 -19.70 0.68 3.71
C ALA A 267 -19.02 1.21 4.97
N ALA A 268 -18.54 0.32 5.85
CA ALA A 268 -17.82 0.68 7.06
C ALA A 268 -16.53 1.46 6.77
N MET A 269 -15.75 1.03 5.75
CA MET A 269 -14.52 1.70 5.34
C MET A 269 -14.81 3.10 4.81
N ASN A 270 -15.74 3.22 3.86
CA ASN A 270 -16.09 4.50 3.25
C ASN A 270 -16.65 5.51 4.28
N GLU A 271 -17.49 5.07 5.21
CA GLU A 271 -17.99 5.92 6.29
C GLU A 271 -16.91 6.25 7.33
N GLY A 272 -16.02 5.31 7.63
CA GLY A 272 -14.89 5.52 8.53
C GLY A 272 -13.91 6.57 7.99
N LEU A 273 -13.63 6.54 6.68
CA LEU A 273 -12.76 7.52 6.01
C LEU A 273 -13.32 8.95 6.01
N LYS A 274 -14.64 9.12 6.13
CA LYS A 274 -15.30 10.44 6.21
C LYS A 274 -15.25 11.05 7.61
N SER A 275 -14.90 10.28 8.65
CA SER A 275 -14.86 10.79 10.03
C SER A 275 -13.76 11.84 10.21
N ASP A 276 -14.03 12.86 11.03
CA ASP A 276 -13.09 13.96 11.29
C ASP A 276 -11.78 13.45 11.90
N GLU A 277 -11.84 12.44 12.77
CA GLU A 277 -10.66 11.82 13.39
C GLU A 277 -9.72 11.21 12.33
N VAL A 278 -10.28 10.40 11.41
CA VAL A 278 -9.52 9.75 10.35
C VAL A 278 -8.98 10.79 9.37
N ARG A 279 -9.81 11.77 8.98
CA ARG A 279 -9.39 12.87 8.10
C ARG A 279 -8.26 13.69 8.71
N ALA A 280 -8.36 14.03 9.98
CA ALA A 280 -7.29 14.73 10.70
C ALA A 280 -6.00 13.89 10.78
N SER A 281 -6.13 12.57 10.98
CA SER A 281 -4.98 11.65 10.98
C SER A 281 -4.30 11.59 9.61
N LEU A 282 -5.08 11.50 8.52
CA LEU A 282 -4.55 11.49 7.15
C LEU A 282 -3.93 12.84 6.77
N ALA A 283 -4.56 13.96 7.15
CA ALA A 283 -4.02 15.30 6.91
C ALA A 283 -2.64 15.51 7.55
N LYS A 284 -2.41 14.99 8.78
CA LYS A 284 -1.07 14.99 9.42
C LYS A 284 -0.01 14.21 8.62
N LEU A 285 -0.43 13.21 7.86
CA LEU A 285 0.44 12.43 6.97
C LEU A 285 0.53 13.06 5.57
N GLY A 286 -0.22 14.13 5.31
CA GLY A 286 -0.27 14.80 4.02
C GLY A 286 -0.91 13.96 2.91
N ILE A 287 -1.81 13.04 3.24
CA ILE A 287 -2.51 12.18 2.28
C ILE A 287 -4.02 12.32 2.41
N ASP A 288 -4.72 12.11 1.29
CA ASP A 288 -6.17 12.22 1.22
C ASP A 288 -6.84 10.85 1.23
N PRO A 289 -8.01 10.73 1.90
CA PRO A 289 -8.81 9.51 1.82
C PRO A 289 -9.33 9.32 0.38
N ARG A 290 -9.40 8.06 -0.03
CA ARG A 290 -10.01 7.67 -1.30
C ARG A 290 -11.13 6.67 -1.05
N VAL A 291 -12.36 7.13 -1.15
CA VAL A 291 -13.54 6.27 -1.08
C VAL A 291 -13.81 5.63 -2.43
N SER A 292 -14.35 4.42 -2.45
CA SER A 292 -14.78 3.75 -3.67
C SER A 292 -15.85 2.71 -3.40
N THR A 293 -16.68 2.43 -4.38
CA THR A 293 -17.45 1.19 -4.44
C THR A 293 -16.51 0.01 -4.70
N VAL A 294 -16.99 -1.19 -4.46
CA VAL A 294 -16.26 -2.45 -4.78
C VAL A 294 -15.96 -2.51 -6.29
N ALA A 295 -16.94 -2.13 -7.13
CA ALA A 295 -16.79 -2.15 -8.59
C ALA A 295 -15.75 -1.14 -9.10
N GLU A 296 -15.73 0.08 -8.56
CA GLU A 296 -14.72 1.08 -8.90
C GLU A 296 -13.32 0.63 -8.50
N PHE A 297 -13.19 -0.03 -7.33
CA PHE A 297 -11.89 -0.56 -6.92
C PHE A 297 -11.44 -1.73 -7.79
N ALA A 298 -12.35 -2.61 -8.19
CA ALA A 298 -12.04 -3.69 -9.14
C ALA A 298 -11.59 -3.13 -10.51
N ALA A 299 -12.28 -2.11 -11.04
CA ALA A 299 -11.91 -1.44 -12.29
C ALA A 299 -10.51 -0.79 -12.19
N LEU A 300 -10.22 -0.12 -11.08
CA LEU A 300 -8.91 0.46 -10.82
C LEU A 300 -7.78 -0.59 -10.80
N ILE A 301 -8.02 -1.75 -10.19
CA ILE A 301 -7.06 -2.86 -10.19
C ILE A 301 -6.82 -3.34 -11.63
N ALA A 302 -7.88 -3.49 -12.42
CA ALA A 302 -7.78 -3.93 -13.82
C ALA A 302 -7.01 -2.94 -14.71
N GLU A 303 -7.09 -1.64 -14.42
CA GLU A 303 -6.34 -0.58 -15.11
C GLU A 303 -4.86 -0.56 -14.70
N GLU A 304 -4.59 -0.58 -13.40
CA GLU A 304 -3.24 -0.41 -12.87
C GLU A 304 -2.35 -1.65 -13.02
N ALA A 305 -2.90 -2.86 -12.93
CA ALA A 305 -2.13 -4.09 -12.99
C ALA A 305 -1.28 -4.22 -14.28
N PRO A 306 -1.81 -4.05 -15.49
CA PRO A 306 -1.00 -4.14 -16.71
C PRO A 306 0.01 -3.00 -16.85
N ARG A 307 -0.33 -1.79 -16.36
CA ARG A 307 0.59 -0.63 -16.36
C ARG A 307 1.86 -0.93 -15.56
N TRP A 308 1.72 -1.47 -14.37
CA TRP A 308 2.85 -1.84 -13.53
C TRP A 308 3.60 -3.06 -14.02
N ALA A 309 2.91 -4.04 -14.61
CA ALA A 309 3.55 -5.17 -15.26
C ALA A 309 4.48 -4.72 -16.41
N GLU A 310 4.09 -3.68 -17.16
CA GLU A 310 4.92 -3.11 -18.22
C GLU A 310 6.15 -2.38 -17.65
N ILE A 311 6.01 -1.64 -16.56
CA ILE A 311 7.14 -1.00 -15.86
C ILE A 311 8.19 -2.04 -15.43
N VAL A 312 7.76 -3.20 -14.94
CA VAL A 312 8.69 -4.31 -14.62
C VAL A 312 9.49 -4.72 -15.84
N ARG A 313 8.83 -4.88 -17.01
CA ARG A 313 9.52 -5.29 -18.25
C ARG A 313 10.52 -4.24 -18.73
N VAL A 314 10.12 -2.95 -18.71
CA VAL A 314 10.98 -1.84 -19.14
C VAL A 314 12.20 -1.67 -18.25
N THR A 315 12.06 -1.85 -16.94
CA THR A 315 13.19 -1.71 -16.00
C THR A 315 14.11 -2.91 -15.97
N GLY A 316 13.64 -4.08 -16.43
CA GLY A 316 14.42 -5.32 -16.45
C GLY A 316 14.74 -5.89 -15.07
N ILE A 317 14.14 -5.37 -14.00
CA ILE A 317 14.36 -5.83 -12.63
C ILE A 317 13.90 -7.28 -12.49
N LYS A 318 14.70 -8.10 -11.79
CA LYS A 318 14.39 -9.49 -11.46
C LYS A 318 14.30 -9.70 -9.95
N ALA A 319 13.50 -10.67 -9.53
CA ALA A 319 13.49 -11.09 -8.15
C ALA A 319 14.85 -11.70 -7.77
N GLY A 320 15.50 -11.17 -6.73
CA GLY A 320 16.79 -11.71 -6.24
C GLY A 320 18.02 -10.91 -6.65
N GLU A 321 17.86 -9.84 -7.42
CA GLU A 321 18.90 -8.82 -7.67
C GLU A 321 18.70 -7.61 -6.71
#